data_6ce7f8f583fdb28c823f56e945c25c83
#
_entry.id   6ce7f8f583fdb28c823f56e945c25c83
#
_cell.length_a   1.000
_cell.length_b   1.000
_cell.length_c   1.000
_cell.angle_alpha   90.00
_cell.angle_beta   90.00
_cell.angle_gamma   90.00
#
_symmetry.space_group_name_H-M   'P 1'
#
loop_
_entity.id
_entity.type
_entity.pdbx_description
1 polymer ?
#
loop_
_entity_poly.entity_id
_entity_poly.type
_entity_poly.pdbx_seq_one_letter_code
_entity_poly.pdbx_strand_id
1 'polypeptide(L)'
;MADAQNTITTIRPKKLLKYRVSSLSREDSTKNAETLIKAFFTNFENLSSFSKITKIHNAAICSENTSDSLLSLWSILESIVEEDSNSEEKKTDINDDKKERSKIRNVISYTLPYLKSTYIQKLVQTCMTDIIRWDKSFFLEHIANNEFGNNDLEHTFGFLAFKSTQADRDELYAKTETFPLLRHRIKTLSELFHNSKGIKATIISHSQRIEWHLHRIYRARNYIIHDAEANDHLNQELVINLHSYVDILFSEVIDLISKSPYNDSIHDAITGHKLSVLIMDEKLENRKNEEISPENALQYLYYDFER
;
A
#
# COMPACT_ATOMS: atom_id res chain seq x y z
N MET A 1 -29.43 23.21 37.85
CA MET A 1 -28.69 23.41 36.58
C MET A 1 -27.43 22.58 36.68
N ALA A 2 -27.42 21.43 36.06
CA ALA A 2 -26.31 20.49 36.09
C ALA A 2 -25.51 20.71 34.82
N ASP A 3 -24.24 21.11 34.97
CA ASP A 3 -23.28 21.25 33.90
C ASP A 3 -23.03 19.88 33.27
N ALA A 4 -23.53 19.70 32.06
CA ALA A 4 -23.14 18.60 31.19
C ALA A 4 -21.73 18.91 30.70
N GLN A 5 -20.71 18.45 31.41
CA GLN A 5 -19.36 18.37 30.89
C GLN A 5 -19.37 17.40 29.71
N ASN A 6 -19.33 17.95 28.50
CA ASN A 6 -19.00 17.23 27.28
C ASN A 6 -17.58 16.66 27.42
N THR A 7 -17.43 15.48 27.97
CA THR A 7 -16.21 14.69 27.89
C THR A 7 -16.09 14.21 26.43
N ILE A 8 -15.45 15.03 25.60
CA ILE A 8 -14.94 14.58 24.30
C ILE A 8 -13.90 13.52 24.62
N THR A 9 -14.30 12.25 24.51
CA THR A 9 -13.36 11.14 24.57
C THR A 9 -12.49 11.19 23.33
N THR A 10 -11.35 11.86 23.44
CA THR A 10 -10.28 11.80 22.43
C THR A 10 -9.91 10.34 22.25
N ILE A 11 -10.26 9.78 21.09
CA ILE A 11 -9.86 8.42 20.72
C ILE A 11 -8.35 8.47 20.57
N ARG A 12 -7.64 7.83 21.50
CA ARG A 12 -6.17 7.83 21.50
C ARG A 12 -5.63 7.22 20.22
N PRO A 13 -4.64 7.83 19.54
CA PRO A 13 -4.02 7.32 18.30
C PRO A 13 -3.63 5.84 18.38
N LYS A 14 -3.15 5.41 19.53
CA LYS A 14 -2.80 4.02 19.85
C LYS A 14 -3.93 3.00 19.64
N LYS A 15 -5.20 3.37 19.79
CA LYS A 15 -6.34 2.49 19.49
C LYS A 15 -6.61 2.41 18.00
N LEU A 16 -6.46 3.52 17.26
CA LEU A 16 -6.73 3.59 15.82
C LEU A 16 -5.73 2.75 15.01
N LEU A 17 -4.44 2.84 15.35
CA LEU A 17 -3.40 2.06 14.69
C LEU A 17 -3.54 0.55 14.97
N LYS A 18 -3.88 0.15 16.21
CA LYS A 18 -4.14 -1.25 16.56
C LYS A 18 -5.30 -1.88 15.78
N TYR A 19 -6.35 -1.15 15.45
CA TYR A 19 -7.52 -1.72 14.75
C TYR A 19 -7.28 -2.00 13.26
N ARG A 20 -6.29 -1.36 12.62
CA ARG A 20 -5.94 -1.63 11.21
C ARG A 20 -4.97 -2.79 11.03
N VAL A 21 -4.11 -3.07 12.00
CA VAL A 21 -3.13 -4.18 11.95
C VAL A 21 -3.78 -5.55 12.14
N SER A 22 -5.02 -5.62 12.63
CA SER A 22 -5.70 -6.88 12.98
C SER A 22 -6.33 -7.66 11.82
N SER A 23 -6.05 -7.31 10.56
CA SER A 23 -6.57 -8.05 9.39
C SER A 23 -5.72 -9.27 9.02
N LEU A 24 -4.50 -9.38 9.54
CA LEU A 24 -3.66 -10.57 9.36
C LEU A 24 -4.02 -11.62 10.41
N SER A 25 -4.15 -12.88 9.99
CA SER A 25 -4.29 -13.97 10.93
C SER A 25 -3.04 -14.04 11.83
N ARG A 26 -3.17 -14.64 13.02
CA ARG A 26 -2.02 -14.83 13.93
C ARG A 26 -0.93 -15.68 13.26
N GLU A 27 -1.30 -16.62 12.40
CA GLU A 27 -0.40 -17.47 11.64
C GLU A 27 0.35 -16.70 10.58
N ASP A 28 -0.30 -15.79 9.85
CA ASP A 28 0.34 -14.94 8.85
C ASP A 28 1.33 -13.97 9.50
N SER A 29 0.96 -13.41 10.65
CA SER A 29 1.85 -12.54 11.43
C SER A 29 3.10 -13.30 11.93
N THR A 30 2.96 -14.57 12.30
CA THR A 30 4.08 -15.41 12.75
C THR A 30 4.99 -15.78 11.58
N LYS A 31 4.42 -16.18 10.43
CA LYS A 31 5.19 -16.48 9.21
C LYS A 31 5.95 -15.26 8.70
N ASN A 32 5.32 -14.10 8.71
CA ASN A 32 5.98 -12.85 8.34
C ASN A 32 7.11 -12.50 9.30
N ALA A 33 6.95 -12.70 10.61
CA ALA A 33 8.00 -12.50 11.59
C ALA A 33 9.16 -13.50 11.40
N GLU A 34 8.89 -14.77 11.11
CA GLU A 34 9.92 -15.76 10.80
C GLU A 34 10.69 -15.44 9.53
N THR A 35 9.99 -15.00 8.48
CA THR A 35 10.60 -14.58 7.20
C THR A 35 11.49 -13.37 7.42
N LEU A 36 11.01 -12.38 8.19
CA LEU A 36 11.78 -11.24 8.65
C LEU A 36 13.07 -11.66 9.37
N ILE A 37 12.93 -12.49 10.37
CA ILE A 37 14.06 -12.97 11.17
C ILE A 37 15.08 -13.67 10.27
N LYS A 38 14.65 -14.54 9.36
CA LYS A 38 15.55 -15.22 8.41
C LYS A 38 16.26 -14.23 7.48
N ALA A 39 15.53 -13.29 6.88
CA ALA A 39 16.10 -12.26 5.99
C ALA A 39 17.14 -11.39 6.72
N PHE A 40 16.92 -11.10 8.01
CA PHE A 40 17.85 -10.32 8.83
C PHE A 40 19.15 -11.07 9.19
N PHE A 41 19.06 -12.34 9.49
CA PHE A 41 20.26 -13.12 9.85
C PHE A 41 21.19 -13.40 8.65
N THR A 42 20.70 -13.20 7.43
CA THR A 42 21.51 -13.41 6.23
C THR A 42 22.32 -12.17 5.81
N ASN A 43 21.97 -10.97 6.28
CA ASN A 43 22.67 -9.74 5.87
C ASN A 43 22.77 -8.71 7.02
N PHE A 44 23.98 -8.58 7.60
CA PHE A 44 24.20 -7.81 8.83
C PHE A 44 24.11 -6.29 8.65
N GLU A 45 24.41 -5.74 7.47
CA GLU A 45 24.31 -4.30 7.19
C GLU A 45 22.86 -3.85 7.11
N ASN A 46 22.02 -4.65 6.48
CA ASN A 46 20.58 -4.42 6.43
C ASN A 46 19.92 -4.47 7.83
N LEU A 47 20.50 -5.24 8.77
CA LEU A 47 20.00 -5.35 10.13
C LEU A 47 20.07 -4.02 10.89
N SER A 48 21.12 -3.23 10.71
CA SER A 48 21.29 -1.94 11.40
C SER A 48 20.26 -0.91 10.93
N SER A 49 20.14 -0.72 9.62
CA SER A 49 19.17 0.22 9.03
C SER A 49 17.73 -0.17 9.38
N PHE A 50 17.40 -1.45 9.26
CA PHE A 50 16.06 -1.91 9.61
C PHE A 50 15.76 -1.82 11.11
N SER A 51 16.72 -2.13 11.98
CA SER A 51 16.56 -1.96 13.43
C SER A 51 16.25 -0.50 13.78
N LYS A 52 16.93 0.46 13.13
CA LYS A 52 16.65 1.89 13.29
C LYS A 52 15.21 2.23 12.87
N ILE A 53 14.81 1.79 11.70
CA ILE A 53 13.48 2.03 11.15
C ILE A 53 12.38 1.41 12.02
N THR A 54 12.57 0.16 12.46
CA THR A 54 11.63 -0.53 13.36
C THR A 54 11.49 0.18 14.71
N LYS A 55 12.58 0.73 15.27
CA LYS A 55 12.52 1.52 16.49
C LYS A 55 11.69 2.79 16.31
N ILE A 56 11.89 3.51 15.20
CA ILE A 56 11.13 4.72 14.88
C ILE A 56 9.65 4.37 14.67
N HIS A 57 9.35 3.29 13.95
CA HIS A 57 7.98 2.82 13.75
C HIS A 57 7.29 2.45 15.07
N ASN A 58 7.99 1.73 15.95
CA ASN A 58 7.45 1.41 17.27
C ASN A 58 7.23 2.67 18.12
N ALA A 59 8.13 3.64 18.08
CA ALA A 59 7.95 4.93 18.75
C ALA A 59 6.71 5.67 18.23
N ALA A 60 6.49 5.69 16.90
CA ALA A 60 5.30 6.28 16.28
C ALA A 60 3.99 5.63 16.75
N ILE A 61 3.96 4.28 16.81
CA ILE A 61 2.77 3.53 17.25
C ILE A 61 2.52 3.73 18.76
N CYS A 62 3.58 3.86 19.56
CA CYS A 62 3.50 4.04 21.00
C CYS A 62 3.25 5.47 21.44
N SER A 63 3.41 6.46 20.56
CA SER A 63 3.18 7.86 20.88
C SER A 63 1.71 8.12 21.20
N GLU A 64 1.48 8.95 22.21
CA GLU A 64 0.15 9.47 22.55
C GLU A 64 -0.15 10.79 21.80
N ASN A 65 0.88 11.40 21.21
CA ASN A 65 0.79 12.64 20.46
C ASN A 65 0.74 12.35 18.96
N THR A 66 -0.29 12.84 18.29
CA THR A 66 -0.50 12.67 16.85
C THR A 66 0.61 13.33 16.02
N SER A 67 1.12 14.47 16.46
CA SER A 67 2.21 15.18 15.79
C SER A 67 3.52 14.38 15.85
N ASP A 68 3.85 13.82 17.01
CA ASP A 68 5.04 12.97 17.17
C ASP A 68 4.94 11.70 16.32
N SER A 69 3.75 11.10 16.26
CA SER A 69 3.48 9.95 15.39
C SER A 69 3.69 10.30 13.92
N LEU A 70 3.19 11.46 13.48
CA LEU A 70 3.34 11.92 12.09
C LEU A 70 4.80 12.19 11.75
N LEU A 71 5.53 12.89 12.62
CA LEU A 71 6.96 13.17 12.43
C LEU A 71 7.79 11.90 12.38
N SER A 72 7.53 10.96 13.28
CA SER A 72 8.24 9.68 13.34
C SER A 72 7.99 8.84 12.09
N LEU A 73 6.73 8.69 11.64
CA LEU A 73 6.39 7.96 10.42
C LEU A 73 6.97 8.62 9.17
N TRP A 74 6.96 9.96 9.11
CA TRP A 74 7.57 10.68 8.00
C TRP A 74 9.09 10.47 7.95
N SER A 75 9.77 10.48 9.12
CA SER A 75 11.20 10.22 9.20
C SER A 75 11.61 8.83 8.70
N ILE A 76 10.70 7.86 8.74
CA ILE A 76 10.92 6.54 8.11
C ILE A 76 11.06 6.69 6.60
N LEU A 77 10.12 7.42 5.96
CA LEU A 77 10.17 7.65 4.52
C LEU A 77 11.45 8.42 4.12
N GLU A 78 11.83 9.44 4.88
CA GLU A 78 13.07 10.19 4.65
C GLU A 78 14.31 9.28 4.80
N SER A 79 14.36 8.41 5.81
CA SER A 79 15.49 7.51 6.05
C SER A 79 15.73 6.52 4.90
N ILE A 80 14.67 6.06 4.25
CA ILE A 80 14.75 5.15 3.10
C ILE A 80 15.34 5.86 1.87
N VAL A 81 15.12 7.17 1.74
CA VAL A 81 15.54 7.99 0.60
C VAL A 81 16.94 8.56 0.79
N GLU A 82 17.35 8.86 2.04
CA GLU A 82 18.65 9.49 2.34
C GLU A 82 19.86 8.58 2.05
N GLU A 83 19.68 7.27 2.07
CA GLU A 83 20.75 6.32 1.70
C GLU A 83 21.19 6.49 0.22
N ASP A 84 20.34 7.05 -0.64
CA ASP A 84 20.65 7.31 -2.06
C ASP A 84 21.34 8.67 -2.32
N SER A 85 21.16 9.64 -1.45
CA SER A 85 21.70 10.99 -1.64
C SER A 85 23.23 11.12 -1.41
N ASN A 86 23.89 10.04 -0.99
CA ASN A 86 25.34 9.97 -0.88
C ASN A 86 26.05 9.73 -2.24
N SER A 87 25.32 9.44 -3.31
CA SER A 87 25.83 9.37 -4.67
C SER A 87 25.90 10.77 -5.28
N GLU A 88 27.04 11.43 -5.13
CA GLU A 88 27.64 12.46 -5.98
C GLU A 88 26.73 13.46 -6.72
N GLU A 89 25.80 14.15 -6.07
CA GLU A 89 25.31 15.42 -6.61
C GLU A 89 25.92 16.60 -5.81
N LYS A 90 26.82 17.27 -6.51
CA LYS A 90 27.58 18.43 -6.08
C LYS A 90 26.73 19.43 -5.29
N LYS A 91 27.23 19.79 -4.11
CA LYS A 91 26.84 20.95 -3.33
C LYS A 91 27.02 22.23 -4.16
N THR A 92 26.01 22.57 -4.93
CA THR A 92 25.84 23.92 -5.43
C THR A 92 24.84 24.63 -4.55
N ASP A 93 25.12 25.88 -4.17
CA ASP A 93 24.29 26.77 -3.36
C ASP A 93 22.87 26.86 -3.92
N ILE A 94 21.98 26.00 -3.43
CA ILE A 94 20.57 25.94 -3.83
C ILE A 94 19.77 26.57 -2.69
N ASN A 95 18.95 27.58 -3.00
CA ASN A 95 18.01 28.19 -2.07
C ASN A 95 17.22 27.11 -1.31
N ASP A 96 16.96 27.31 -0.01
CA ASP A 96 16.27 26.37 0.87
C ASP A 96 14.95 25.85 0.30
N ASP A 97 14.17 26.70 -0.36
CA ASP A 97 12.91 26.31 -1.06
C ASP A 97 13.13 25.27 -2.17
N LYS A 98 14.26 25.33 -2.90
CA LYS A 98 14.58 24.34 -3.93
C LYS A 98 15.00 23.02 -3.31
N LYS A 99 15.72 23.07 -2.19
CA LYS A 99 16.15 21.90 -1.45
C LYS A 99 14.98 21.16 -0.81
N GLU A 100 14.02 21.87 -0.25
CA GLU A 100 12.78 21.27 0.28
C GLU A 100 11.91 20.62 -0.81
N ARG A 101 11.75 21.29 -1.96
CA ARG A 101 11.03 20.72 -3.12
C ARG A 101 11.74 19.49 -3.69
N SER A 102 13.05 19.42 -3.58
CA SER A 102 13.82 18.23 -3.97
C SER A 102 13.53 17.07 -3.01
N LYS A 103 13.54 17.29 -1.70
CA LYS A 103 13.28 16.26 -0.68
C LYS A 103 11.92 15.57 -0.86
N ILE A 104 10.84 16.34 -0.97
CA ILE A 104 9.51 15.75 -1.16
C ILE A 104 9.40 14.99 -2.48
N ARG A 105 10.00 15.47 -3.56
CA ARG A 105 10.03 14.75 -4.84
C ARG A 105 10.75 13.42 -4.72
N ASN A 106 11.87 13.39 -4.01
CA ASN A 106 12.61 12.16 -3.76
C ASN A 106 11.75 11.17 -2.96
N VAL A 107 11.16 11.58 -1.84
CA VAL A 107 10.25 10.72 -1.07
C VAL A 107 9.14 10.16 -1.95
N ILE A 108 8.48 10.98 -2.77
CA ILE A 108 7.43 10.53 -3.68
C ILE A 108 7.98 9.53 -4.70
N SER A 109 9.15 9.81 -5.31
CA SER A 109 9.73 8.95 -6.35
C SER A 109 10.09 7.55 -5.87
N TYR A 110 10.38 7.39 -4.58
CA TYR A 110 10.70 6.10 -3.97
C TYR A 110 9.47 5.39 -3.39
N THR A 111 8.53 6.14 -2.81
CA THR A 111 7.35 5.57 -2.15
C THR A 111 6.22 5.22 -3.12
N LEU A 112 6.00 6.07 -4.13
CA LEU A 112 4.88 5.93 -5.05
C LEU A 112 4.88 4.61 -5.84
N PRO A 113 6.01 4.09 -6.36
CA PRO A 113 6.04 2.80 -7.04
C PRO A 113 5.45 1.65 -6.22
N TYR A 114 5.78 1.57 -4.94
CA TYR A 114 5.26 0.55 -4.03
C TYR A 114 3.76 0.67 -3.79
N LEU A 115 3.30 1.87 -3.48
CA LEU A 115 1.89 2.13 -3.21
C LEU A 115 1.01 1.93 -4.45
N LYS A 116 1.60 2.08 -5.63
CA LYS A 116 0.97 1.91 -6.91
C LYS A 116 0.87 0.43 -7.32
N SER A 117 1.97 -0.32 -7.20
CA SER A 117 2.02 -1.73 -7.60
C SER A 117 1.07 -2.61 -6.79
N THR A 118 0.86 -2.32 -5.52
CA THR A 118 -0.02 -3.10 -4.64
C THR A 118 -1.51 -2.70 -4.73
N TYR A 119 -1.84 -1.67 -5.50
CA TYR A 119 -3.19 -1.11 -5.47
C TYR A 119 -4.27 -2.06 -6.02
N ILE A 120 -4.00 -2.73 -7.14
CA ILE A 120 -4.94 -3.69 -7.72
C ILE A 120 -5.17 -4.86 -6.76
N GLN A 121 -4.10 -5.40 -6.19
CA GLN A 121 -4.19 -6.45 -5.17
C GLN A 121 -5.09 -6.02 -3.99
N LYS A 122 -4.92 -4.79 -3.50
CA LYS A 122 -5.73 -4.25 -2.41
C LYS A 122 -7.21 -4.12 -2.76
N LEU A 123 -7.54 -3.73 -3.98
CA LEU A 123 -8.93 -3.67 -4.45
C LEU A 123 -9.56 -5.07 -4.49
N VAL A 124 -8.84 -6.05 -5.06
CA VAL A 124 -9.28 -7.44 -5.14
C VAL A 124 -9.42 -8.04 -3.75
N GLN A 125 -8.42 -7.88 -2.88
CA GLN A 125 -8.43 -8.37 -1.50
C GLN A 125 -9.61 -7.82 -0.69
N THR A 126 -9.94 -6.55 -0.89
CA THR A 126 -11.09 -5.93 -0.22
C THR A 126 -12.41 -6.54 -0.72
N CYS A 127 -12.54 -6.73 -2.02
CA CYS A 127 -13.72 -7.36 -2.62
C CYS A 127 -13.87 -8.82 -2.16
N MET A 128 -12.80 -9.59 -2.19
CA MET A 128 -12.73 -10.97 -1.70
C MET A 128 -13.21 -11.06 -0.24
N THR A 129 -12.67 -10.21 0.61
CA THR A 129 -13.05 -10.17 2.03
C THR A 129 -14.53 -9.87 2.22
N ASP A 130 -15.09 -8.95 1.43
CA ASP A 130 -16.51 -8.63 1.50
C ASP A 130 -17.40 -9.78 1.00
N ILE A 131 -17.00 -10.49 -0.06
CA ILE A 131 -17.70 -11.68 -0.54
C ILE A 131 -17.67 -12.79 0.51
N ILE A 132 -16.52 -13.08 1.10
CA ILE A 132 -16.37 -14.11 2.14
C ILE A 132 -17.21 -13.77 3.38
N ARG A 133 -17.28 -12.49 3.78
CA ARG A 133 -18.10 -12.04 4.91
C ARG A 133 -19.60 -12.13 4.61
N TRP A 134 -19.98 -11.92 3.37
CA TRP A 134 -21.35 -12.04 2.93
C TRP A 134 -21.80 -13.50 2.87
N ASP A 135 -21.06 -14.35 2.12
CA ASP A 135 -21.32 -15.76 1.99
C ASP A 135 -20.04 -16.54 1.65
N LYS A 136 -19.49 -17.22 2.67
CA LYS A 136 -18.28 -18.02 2.53
C LYS A 136 -18.53 -19.25 1.65
N SER A 137 -19.74 -19.83 1.66
CA SER A 137 -20.07 -21.02 0.86
C SER A 137 -20.06 -20.67 -0.61
N PHE A 138 -20.67 -19.55 -0.99
CA PHE A 138 -20.61 -19.03 -2.35
C PHE A 138 -19.17 -18.83 -2.83
N PHE A 139 -18.32 -18.23 -1.98
CA PHE A 139 -16.91 -18.02 -2.30
C PHE A 139 -16.20 -19.34 -2.61
N LEU A 140 -16.38 -20.36 -1.77
CA LEU A 140 -15.74 -21.66 -1.94
C LEU A 140 -16.26 -22.42 -3.17
N GLU A 141 -17.55 -22.32 -3.48
CA GLU A 141 -18.17 -23.04 -4.61
C GLU A 141 -17.87 -22.42 -5.96
N HIS A 142 -17.88 -21.09 -6.07
CA HIS A 142 -17.84 -20.38 -7.36
C HIS A 142 -16.52 -19.64 -7.63
N ILE A 143 -15.71 -19.34 -6.59
CA ILE A 143 -14.50 -18.53 -6.74
C ILE A 143 -13.24 -19.33 -6.42
N ALA A 144 -13.15 -19.92 -5.23
CA ALA A 144 -11.93 -20.58 -4.76
C ALA A 144 -11.56 -21.84 -5.55
N ASN A 145 -12.50 -22.48 -6.24
CA ASN A 145 -12.28 -23.67 -7.07
C ASN A 145 -12.02 -23.33 -8.55
N ASN A 146 -11.76 -22.08 -8.89
CA ASN A 146 -11.45 -21.68 -10.26
C ASN A 146 -10.09 -22.24 -10.69
N GLU A 147 -9.96 -22.69 -11.93
CA GLU A 147 -8.71 -23.23 -12.49
C GLU A 147 -7.62 -22.17 -12.67
N PHE A 148 -7.96 -20.88 -12.56
CA PHE A 148 -7.03 -19.78 -12.70
C PHE A 148 -6.36 -19.42 -11.37
N GLY A 149 -5.02 -19.43 -11.35
CA GLY A 149 -4.22 -19.00 -10.21
C GLY A 149 -3.94 -20.09 -9.18
N ASN A 150 -3.22 -19.72 -8.12
CA ASN A 150 -2.75 -20.63 -7.08
C ASN A 150 -3.24 -20.23 -5.67
N ASN A 151 -3.98 -19.14 -5.56
CA ASN A 151 -4.48 -18.63 -4.29
C ASN A 151 -5.79 -17.86 -4.45
N ASP A 152 -6.48 -17.63 -3.34
CA ASP A 152 -7.79 -16.97 -3.28
C ASP A 152 -7.82 -15.57 -3.92
N LEU A 153 -6.70 -14.83 -3.85
CA LEU A 153 -6.58 -13.51 -4.45
C LEU A 153 -6.60 -13.59 -5.97
N GLU A 154 -5.82 -14.51 -6.54
CA GLU A 154 -5.76 -14.76 -7.98
C GLU A 154 -7.10 -15.28 -8.50
N HIS A 155 -7.71 -16.25 -7.81
CA HIS A 155 -9.04 -16.75 -8.12
C HIS A 155 -10.08 -15.62 -8.15
N THR A 156 -10.06 -14.73 -7.16
CA THR A 156 -10.97 -13.58 -7.11
C THR A 156 -10.71 -12.59 -8.24
N PHE A 157 -9.44 -12.34 -8.60
CA PHE A 157 -9.13 -11.48 -9.73
C PHE A 157 -9.66 -12.07 -11.05
N GLY A 158 -9.44 -13.35 -11.30
CA GLY A 158 -9.99 -14.07 -12.47
C GLY A 158 -11.51 -14.02 -12.51
N PHE A 159 -12.17 -14.26 -11.37
CA PHE A 159 -13.63 -14.14 -11.24
C PHE A 159 -14.13 -12.73 -11.62
N LEU A 160 -13.43 -11.67 -11.25
CA LEU A 160 -13.82 -10.30 -11.57
C LEU A 160 -13.50 -9.91 -13.03
N ALA A 161 -12.39 -10.40 -13.60
CA ALA A 161 -11.84 -9.91 -14.86
C ALA A 161 -12.32 -10.70 -16.08
N PHE A 162 -12.49 -12.03 -15.95
CA PHE A 162 -12.72 -12.88 -17.14
C PHE A 162 -14.17 -12.90 -17.59
N LYS A 163 -14.36 -12.99 -18.91
CA LYS A 163 -15.70 -13.16 -19.51
C LYS A 163 -16.31 -14.53 -19.19
N SER A 164 -15.46 -15.55 -19.06
CA SER A 164 -15.91 -16.92 -18.75
C SER A 164 -16.67 -17.03 -17.44
N THR A 165 -16.39 -16.15 -16.48
CA THR A 165 -17.04 -16.12 -15.16
C THR A 165 -18.25 -15.18 -15.08
N GLN A 166 -18.75 -14.68 -16.22
CA GLN A 166 -19.88 -13.76 -16.24
C GLN A 166 -21.16 -14.35 -15.63
N ALA A 167 -21.44 -15.64 -15.90
CA ALA A 167 -22.61 -16.31 -15.36
C ALA A 167 -22.60 -16.37 -13.83
N ASP A 168 -21.45 -16.68 -13.23
CA ASP A 168 -21.28 -16.71 -11.78
C ASP A 168 -21.40 -15.31 -11.16
N ARG A 169 -20.89 -14.27 -11.86
CA ARG A 169 -21.09 -12.88 -11.44
C ARG A 169 -22.57 -12.47 -11.48
N ASP A 170 -23.30 -12.88 -12.52
CA ASP A 170 -24.73 -12.58 -12.65
C ASP A 170 -25.54 -13.27 -11.54
N GLU A 171 -25.17 -14.48 -11.15
CA GLU A 171 -25.73 -15.18 -10.00
C GLU A 171 -25.45 -14.43 -8.70
N LEU A 172 -24.18 -13.99 -8.50
CA LEU A 172 -23.81 -13.19 -7.34
C LEU A 172 -24.60 -11.88 -7.28
N TYR A 173 -24.81 -11.23 -8.42
CA TYR A 173 -25.65 -10.04 -8.51
C TYR A 173 -27.09 -10.28 -8.08
N ALA A 174 -27.69 -11.39 -8.49
CA ALA A 174 -29.05 -11.72 -8.10
C ALA A 174 -29.14 -11.98 -6.58
N LYS A 175 -28.16 -12.70 -6.02
CA LYS A 175 -28.12 -13.03 -4.58
C LYS A 175 -27.79 -11.83 -3.69
N THR A 176 -27.09 -10.81 -4.20
CA THR A 176 -26.66 -9.62 -3.44
C THR A 176 -27.59 -8.40 -3.53
N GLU A 177 -28.86 -8.60 -3.92
CA GLU A 177 -29.81 -7.50 -4.07
C GLU A 177 -29.97 -6.65 -2.80
N THR A 178 -29.93 -7.26 -1.64
CA THR A 178 -30.02 -6.61 -0.32
C THR A 178 -28.69 -6.00 0.17
N PHE A 179 -27.60 -6.16 -0.57
CA PHE A 179 -26.25 -5.68 -0.22
C PHE A 179 -25.69 -4.71 -1.26
N PRO A 180 -26.24 -3.50 -1.37
CA PRO A 180 -25.96 -2.58 -2.48
C PRO A 180 -24.47 -2.19 -2.59
N LEU A 181 -23.75 -2.08 -1.47
CA LEU A 181 -22.31 -1.74 -1.49
C LEU A 181 -21.46 -2.85 -2.09
N LEU A 182 -21.70 -4.11 -1.72
CA LEU A 182 -21.01 -5.25 -2.29
C LEU A 182 -21.31 -5.37 -3.79
N ARG A 183 -22.57 -5.28 -4.15
CA ARG A 183 -23.04 -5.31 -5.53
C ARG A 183 -22.37 -4.22 -6.39
N HIS A 184 -22.35 -2.98 -5.90
CA HIS A 184 -21.68 -1.88 -6.58
C HIS A 184 -20.17 -2.12 -6.74
N ARG A 185 -19.49 -2.63 -5.70
CA ARG A 185 -18.06 -2.94 -5.75
C ARG A 185 -17.75 -3.98 -6.79
N ILE A 186 -18.46 -5.11 -6.81
CA ILE A 186 -18.26 -6.18 -7.80
C ILE A 186 -18.44 -5.63 -9.21
N LYS A 187 -19.51 -4.88 -9.46
CA LYS A 187 -19.77 -4.25 -10.75
C LYS A 187 -18.62 -3.36 -11.17
N THR A 188 -18.26 -2.42 -10.33
CA THR A 188 -17.19 -1.45 -10.62
C THR A 188 -15.86 -2.14 -10.91
N LEU A 189 -15.49 -3.14 -10.11
CA LEU A 189 -14.22 -3.85 -10.31
C LEU A 189 -14.25 -4.72 -11.57
N SER A 190 -15.35 -5.41 -11.87
CA SER A 190 -15.43 -6.18 -13.11
C SER A 190 -15.39 -5.31 -14.36
N GLU A 191 -16.01 -4.12 -14.35
CA GLU A 191 -15.89 -3.15 -15.43
C GLU A 191 -14.45 -2.62 -15.59
N LEU A 192 -13.76 -2.35 -14.46
CA LEU A 192 -12.38 -1.87 -14.46
C LEU A 192 -11.37 -2.91 -14.92
N PHE A 193 -11.56 -4.17 -14.53
CA PHE A 193 -10.60 -5.24 -14.81
C PHE A 193 -10.85 -5.94 -16.15
N HIS A 194 -11.88 -5.56 -16.87
CA HIS A 194 -12.19 -6.16 -18.16
C HIS A 194 -11.09 -5.95 -19.21
N ASN A 195 -10.33 -4.87 -19.11
CA ASN A 195 -9.28 -4.54 -20.06
C ASN A 195 -8.15 -3.71 -19.42
N SER A 196 -7.00 -3.71 -20.10
CA SER A 196 -5.80 -2.98 -19.67
C SER A 196 -6.01 -1.46 -19.50
N LYS A 197 -6.90 -0.85 -20.30
CA LYS A 197 -7.22 0.58 -20.24
C LYS A 197 -7.92 0.94 -18.92
N GLY A 198 -8.83 0.12 -18.44
CA GLY A 198 -9.51 0.31 -17.15
C GLY A 198 -8.53 0.24 -16.00
N ILE A 199 -7.67 -0.78 -16.00
CA ILE A 199 -6.61 -0.94 -15.00
C ILE A 199 -5.66 0.26 -15.00
N LYS A 200 -5.16 0.66 -16.17
CA LYS A 200 -4.27 1.83 -16.33
C LYS A 200 -4.91 3.10 -15.77
N ALA A 201 -6.13 3.42 -16.16
CA ALA A 201 -6.84 4.61 -15.69
C ALA A 201 -7.00 4.61 -14.16
N THR A 202 -7.29 3.44 -13.58
CA THR A 202 -7.44 3.25 -12.14
C THR A 202 -6.12 3.51 -11.42
N ILE A 203 -5.01 2.97 -11.92
CA ILE A 203 -3.67 3.15 -11.34
C ILE A 203 -3.22 4.60 -11.43
N ILE A 204 -3.39 5.27 -12.58
CA ILE A 204 -3.03 6.69 -12.76
C ILE A 204 -3.80 7.56 -11.77
N SER A 205 -5.13 7.38 -11.69
CA SER A 205 -5.97 8.13 -10.75
C SER A 205 -5.56 7.90 -9.29
N HIS A 206 -5.20 6.67 -8.93
CA HIS A 206 -4.71 6.34 -7.59
C HIS A 206 -3.36 6.99 -7.30
N SER A 207 -2.42 6.91 -8.24
CA SER A 207 -1.09 7.52 -8.12
C SER A 207 -1.18 9.03 -7.87
N GLN A 208 -2.02 9.74 -8.62
CA GLN A 208 -2.24 11.17 -8.42
C GLN A 208 -2.80 11.48 -7.03
N ARG A 209 -3.75 10.67 -6.54
CA ARG A 209 -4.31 10.84 -5.18
C ARG A 209 -3.26 10.62 -4.10
N ILE A 210 -2.39 9.60 -4.24
CA ILE A 210 -1.29 9.35 -3.31
C ILE A 210 -0.32 10.53 -3.32
N GLU A 211 0.09 10.99 -4.49
CA GLU A 211 1.02 12.12 -4.63
C GLU A 211 0.48 13.37 -3.92
N TRP A 212 -0.76 13.75 -4.19
CA TRP A 212 -1.41 14.87 -3.49
C TRP A 212 -1.49 14.66 -1.98
N HIS A 213 -1.73 13.42 -1.56
CA HIS A 213 -1.81 13.08 -0.15
C HIS A 213 -0.44 13.16 0.53
N LEU A 214 0.63 12.68 -0.09
CA LEU A 214 2.00 12.81 0.41
C LEU A 214 2.41 14.30 0.51
N HIS A 215 2.05 15.13 -0.46
CA HIS A 215 2.25 16.58 -0.37
C HIS A 215 1.48 17.22 0.78
N ARG A 216 0.27 16.74 1.07
CA ARG A 216 -0.52 17.22 2.22
C ARG A 216 0.12 16.82 3.55
N ILE A 217 0.61 15.58 3.67
CA ILE A 217 1.33 15.08 4.84
C ILE A 217 2.61 15.90 5.06
N TYR A 218 3.38 16.13 4.00
CA TYR A 218 4.60 16.93 4.05
C TYR A 218 4.36 18.37 4.54
N ARG A 219 3.29 19.00 4.07
CA ARG A 219 2.90 20.34 4.56
C ARG A 219 2.51 20.31 6.02
N ALA A 220 1.77 19.31 6.48
CA ALA A 220 1.43 19.15 7.89
C ALA A 220 2.69 18.95 8.77
N ARG A 221 3.64 18.11 8.29
CA ARG A 221 4.95 17.93 8.95
C ARG A 221 5.70 19.25 9.10
N ASN A 222 5.80 20.04 8.02
CA ASN A 222 6.49 21.33 8.08
C ASN A 222 5.79 22.32 9.03
N TYR A 223 4.45 22.33 9.01
CA TYR A 223 3.69 23.16 9.95
C TYR A 223 3.98 22.78 11.42
N ILE A 224 4.00 21.49 11.76
CA ILE A 224 4.32 21.02 13.12
C ILE A 224 5.72 21.46 13.54
N ILE A 225 6.70 21.42 12.62
CA ILE A 225 8.09 21.78 12.95
C ILE A 225 8.28 23.28 13.15
N HIS A 226 7.59 24.11 12.37
CA HIS A 226 7.83 25.56 12.35
C HIS A 226 6.89 26.34 13.27
N ASP A 227 5.63 25.92 13.41
CA ASP A 227 4.60 26.73 14.08
C ASP A 227 4.17 26.18 15.45
N ALA A 228 4.59 24.96 15.81
CA ALA A 228 4.31 24.30 17.10
C ALA A 228 2.81 24.17 17.48
N GLU A 229 1.88 24.68 16.68
CA GLU A 229 0.43 24.55 16.89
C GLU A 229 -0.13 23.38 16.05
N ALA A 230 -0.32 22.23 16.69
CA ALA A 230 -0.88 21.07 16.04
C ALA A 230 -2.42 21.10 16.04
N ASN A 231 -3.03 21.05 14.87
CA ASN A 231 -4.45 20.74 14.76
C ASN A 231 -4.63 19.22 14.82
N ASP A 232 -4.82 18.68 16.02
CA ASP A 232 -4.83 17.24 16.29
C ASP A 232 -5.82 16.44 15.44
N HIS A 233 -6.98 17.01 15.13
CA HIS A 233 -8.00 16.29 14.33
C HIS A 233 -7.59 16.08 12.87
N LEU A 234 -6.96 17.07 12.25
CA LEU A 234 -6.47 16.94 10.86
C LEU A 234 -5.26 15.99 10.79
N ASN A 235 -4.41 16.00 11.79
CA ASN A 235 -3.23 15.15 11.85
C ASN A 235 -3.59 13.66 12.02
N GLN A 236 -4.68 13.33 12.71
CA GLN A 236 -5.09 11.96 12.97
C GLN A 236 -5.35 11.15 11.70
N GLU A 237 -6.09 11.70 10.74
CA GLU A 237 -6.33 11.03 9.44
C GLU A 237 -5.04 10.90 8.64
N LEU A 238 -4.17 11.92 8.68
CA LEU A 238 -2.88 11.89 7.99
C LEU A 238 -1.96 10.82 8.58
N VAL A 239 -1.93 10.67 9.90
CA VAL A 239 -1.15 9.62 10.59
C VAL A 239 -1.64 8.22 10.19
N ILE A 240 -2.95 7.98 10.18
CA ILE A 240 -3.52 6.69 9.79
C ILE A 240 -3.12 6.31 8.37
N ASN A 241 -3.20 7.26 7.45
CA ASN A 241 -2.86 7.02 6.05
C ASN A 241 -1.35 6.86 5.86
N LEU A 242 -0.55 7.70 6.52
CA LEU A 242 0.92 7.60 6.49
C LEU A 242 1.40 6.27 7.07
N HIS A 243 0.82 5.82 8.18
CA HIS A 243 1.10 4.50 8.75
C HIS A 243 0.79 3.38 7.75
N SER A 244 -0.37 3.45 7.07
CA SER A 244 -0.69 2.48 6.01
C SER A 244 0.32 2.48 4.87
N TYR A 245 0.87 3.63 4.49
CA TYR A 245 1.88 3.72 3.45
C TYR A 245 3.22 3.12 3.89
N VAL A 246 3.61 3.39 5.13
CA VAL A 246 4.82 2.81 5.74
C VAL A 246 4.68 1.29 5.86
N ASP A 247 3.52 0.77 6.28
CA ASP A 247 3.28 -0.68 6.40
C ASP A 247 3.37 -1.39 5.04
N ILE A 248 2.78 -0.80 3.98
CA ILE A 248 2.89 -1.34 2.62
C ILE A 248 4.36 -1.38 2.19
N LEU A 249 5.06 -0.25 2.35
CA LEU A 249 6.46 -0.14 1.97
C LEU A 249 7.32 -1.18 2.70
N PHE A 250 7.11 -1.35 4.01
CA PHE A 250 7.82 -2.36 4.78
C PHE A 250 7.53 -3.78 4.32
N SER A 251 6.28 -4.11 4.10
CA SER A 251 5.88 -5.45 3.66
C SER A 251 6.52 -5.79 2.32
N GLU A 252 6.52 -4.86 1.38
CA GLU A 252 7.12 -5.06 0.06
C GLU A 252 8.65 -5.15 0.12
N VAL A 253 9.31 -4.28 0.88
CA VAL A 253 10.78 -4.32 1.06
C VAL A 253 11.20 -5.64 1.69
N ILE A 254 10.47 -6.13 2.68
CA ILE A 254 10.74 -7.42 3.32
C ILE A 254 10.58 -8.57 2.33
N ASP A 255 9.51 -8.55 1.56
CA ASP A 255 9.24 -9.59 0.55
C ASP A 255 10.33 -9.62 -0.52
N LEU A 256 10.78 -8.46 -0.99
CA LEU A 256 11.87 -8.35 -1.96
C LEU A 256 13.21 -8.86 -1.41
N ILE A 257 13.57 -8.48 -0.18
CA ILE A 257 14.80 -8.96 0.46
C ILE A 257 14.74 -10.48 0.68
N SER A 258 13.58 -11.01 1.05
CA SER A 258 13.42 -12.45 1.31
C SER A 258 13.49 -13.31 0.04
N LYS A 259 13.08 -12.77 -1.10
CA LYS A 259 13.04 -13.48 -2.38
C LYS A 259 14.35 -13.40 -3.17
N SER A 260 15.13 -12.36 -2.96
CA SER A 260 16.37 -12.15 -3.70
C SER A 260 17.59 -12.27 -2.77
N PRO A 261 18.33 -13.39 -2.80
CA PRO A 261 19.55 -13.53 -2.04
C PRO A 261 20.70 -12.65 -2.53
N TYR A 262 20.50 -11.94 -3.66
CA TYR A 262 21.48 -11.07 -4.30
C TYR A 262 21.26 -9.58 -4.02
N ASN A 263 20.19 -9.20 -3.31
CA ASN A 263 19.98 -7.81 -2.89
C ASN A 263 20.88 -7.53 -1.67
N ASP A 264 22.05 -6.96 -1.93
CA ASP A 264 23.03 -6.64 -0.89
C ASP A 264 22.56 -5.54 0.05
N SER A 265 21.57 -4.72 -0.38
CA SER A 265 21.03 -3.64 0.44
C SER A 265 19.52 -3.42 0.27
N ILE A 266 18.89 -2.79 1.26
CA ILE A 266 17.50 -2.29 1.17
C ILE A 266 17.34 -1.36 -0.04
N HIS A 267 18.36 -0.56 -0.30
CA HIS A 267 18.38 0.38 -1.43
C HIS A 267 18.31 -0.34 -2.78
N ASP A 268 19.06 -1.42 -2.98
CA ASP A 268 19.06 -2.20 -4.22
C ASP A 268 17.68 -2.83 -4.46
N ALA A 269 17.06 -3.36 -3.41
CA ALA A 269 15.70 -3.89 -3.48
C ALA A 269 14.70 -2.81 -3.91
N ILE A 270 14.80 -1.62 -3.30
CA ILE A 270 13.93 -0.47 -3.62
C ILE A 270 14.12 -0.01 -5.05
N THR A 271 15.35 0.15 -5.49
CA THR A 271 15.68 0.61 -6.85
C THR A 271 15.25 -0.40 -7.91
N GLY A 272 15.47 -1.69 -7.65
CA GLY A 272 15.02 -2.78 -8.52
C GLY A 272 13.50 -2.78 -8.70
N HIS A 273 12.75 -2.67 -7.62
CA HIS A 273 11.28 -2.60 -7.69
C HIS A 273 10.79 -1.35 -8.45
N LYS A 274 11.40 -0.19 -8.19
CA LYS A 274 11.08 1.05 -8.90
C LYS A 274 11.28 0.86 -10.42
N LEU A 275 12.35 0.20 -10.83
CA LEU A 275 12.61 -0.09 -12.24
C LEU A 275 11.56 -1.04 -12.83
N SER A 276 11.20 -2.11 -12.13
CA SER A 276 10.13 -3.04 -12.53
C SER A 276 8.81 -2.31 -12.76
N VAL A 277 8.44 -1.41 -11.86
CA VAL A 277 7.22 -0.60 -11.98
C VAL A 277 7.27 0.35 -13.18
N LEU A 278 8.42 0.97 -13.45
CA LEU A 278 8.60 1.84 -14.63
C LEU A 278 8.47 1.04 -15.93
N ILE A 279 9.03 -0.16 -16.00
CA ILE A 279 8.88 -1.07 -17.15
C ILE A 279 7.42 -1.44 -17.36
N MET A 280 6.69 -1.74 -16.27
CA MET A 280 5.26 -2.04 -16.36
C MET A 280 4.43 -0.84 -16.84
N ASP A 281 4.75 0.37 -16.38
CA ASP A 281 4.12 1.61 -16.85
C ASP A 281 4.28 1.81 -18.35
N GLU A 282 5.52 1.69 -18.85
CA GLU A 282 5.82 1.81 -20.27
C GLU A 282 5.07 0.76 -21.11
N LYS A 283 5.03 -0.46 -20.64
CA LYS A 283 4.28 -1.54 -21.32
C LYS A 283 2.78 -1.28 -21.33
N LEU A 284 2.21 -0.78 -20.23
CA LEU A 284 0.81 -0.36 -20.19
C LEU A 284 0.51 0.81 -21.12
N GLU A 285 1.48 1.71 -21.35
CA GLU A 285 1.33 2.79 -22.32
C GLU A 285 1.27 2.30 -23.75
N ASN A 286 2.10 1.32 -24.08
CA ASN A 286 2.22 0.77 -25.41
C ASN A 286 1.10 -0.24 -25.77
N ARG A 287 0.45 -0.86 -24.78
CA ARG A 287 -0.66 -1.79 -24.99
C ARG A 287 -1.98 -1.07 -25.23
N LYS A 288 -2.53 -1.22 -26.41
CA LYS A 288 -3.84 -0.64 -26.78
C LYS A 288 -4.97 -1.56 -26.33
N ASN A 289 -5.63 -1.22 -25.22
CA ASN A 289 -6.92 -1.78 -24.80
C ASN A 289 -7.00 -3.33 -24.91
N GLU A 290 -5.98 -3.99 -24.36
CA GLU A 290 -5.88 -5.45 -24.32
C GLU A 290 -6.94 -6.01 -23.35
N GLU A 291 -7.64 -7.08 -23.77
CA GLU A 291 -8.53 -7.82 -22.89
C GLU A 291 -7.71 -8.60 -21.84
N ILE A 292 -8.20 -8.66 -20.62
CA ILE A 292 -7.57 -9.44 -19.56
C ILE A 292 -7.96 -10.90 -19.75
N SER A 293 -6.96 -11.75 -19.93
CA SER A 293 -7.07 -13.19 -20.12
C SER A 293 -6.23 -13.94 -19.08
N PRO A 294 -6.42 -15.27 -18.92
CA PRO A 294 -5.61 -16.05 -17.99
C PRO A 294 -4.10 -15.90 -18.21
N GLU A 295 -3.64 -15.70 -19.45
CA GLU A 295 -2.23 -15.62 -19.81
C GLU A 295 -1.57 -14.30 -19.37
N ASN A 296 -2.34 -13.21 -19.26
CA ASN A 296 -1.81 -11.90 -18.91
C ASN A 296 -2.28 -11.37 -17.55
N ALA A 297 -3.21 -12.03 -16.91
CA ALA A 297 -3.90 -11.55 -15.71
C ALA A 297 -2.95 -11.29 -14.52
N LEU A 298 -2.00 -12.20 -14.27
CA LEU A 298 -1.08 -12.07 -13.14
C LEU A 298 -0.18 -10.84 -13.26
N GLN A 299 0.21 -10.46 -14.47
CA GLN A 299 1.00 -9.25 -14.73
C GLN A 299 0.26 -7.99 -14.26
N TYR A 300 -1.06 -7.94 -14.46
CA TYR A 300 -1.89 -6.81 -14.04
C TYR A 300 -2.21 -6.85 -12.53
N LEU A 301 -2.44 -8.03 -11.98
CA LEU A 301 -2.73 -8.19 -10.57
C LEU A 301 -1.54 -7.78 -9.70
N TYR A 302 -0.35 -8.27 -10.05
CA TYR A 302 0.87 -8.03 -9.28
C TYR A 302 1.66 -6.81 -9.76
N TYR A 303 1.19 -6.18 -10.84
CA TYR A 303 1.89 -5.06 -11.48
C TYR A 303 3.34 -5.40 -11.82
N ASP A 304 3.57 -6.61 -12.27
CA ASP A 304 4.87 -7.18 -12.54
C ASP A 304 4.82 -7.94 -13.88
N PHE A 305 5.71 -7.56 -14.81
CA PHE A 305 5.70 -8.13 -16.16
C PHE A 305 6.37 -9.49 -16.26
N GLU A 306 7.23 -9.84 -15.31
CA GLU A 306 7.97 -11.10 -15.32
C GLU A 306 7.11 -12.28 -14.78
N ARG A 307 5.93 -11.99 -14.28
CA ARG A 307 4.90 -12.96 -13.88
C ARG A 307 3.86 -13.13 -14.98
#